data_554a4f39231d7c2213fffb8731a977fa
#
_entry.id   554a4f39231d7c2213fffb8731a977fa
#
_cell.length_a   1.000
_cell.length_b   1.000
_cell.length_c   1.000
_cell.angle_alpha   90.00
_cell.angle_beta   90.00
_cell.angle_gamma   90.00
#
_symmetry.space_group_name_H-M   'P 1'
#
loop_
_entity.id
_entity.type
_entity.pdbx_description
1 polymer ?
#
loop_
_entity_poly.entity_id
_entity_poly.type
_entity_poly.pdbx_seq_one_letter_code
_entity_poly.pdbx_strand_id
1 'polypeptide(L)'
;MTNQQTEEYIYKICSIKNWKTAKQTGVFKGFGIDLIDGYIHFSSKDQVKETARLHFNGEKELLLLKVETKNLEIKWEKSRKDQLFPHLYDELPLSEIVSVFELKLDENNKHLFPSYLDD
;
A
#
# COMPACT_ATOMS: atom_id res chain seq x y z
N MET A 1 -11.10 11.72 -21.06
CA MET A 1 -11.14 11.38 -20.29
C MET A 1 -10.32 11.35 -19.39
N THR A 2 -10.30 11.83 -18.68
CA THR A 2 -9.45 11.92 -17.97
C THR A 2 -9.24 10.94 -17.12
N ASN A 3 -8.45 10.83 -16.78
CA ASN A 3 -8.14 9.85 -16.21
C ASN A 3 -7.32 10.07 -15.12
N GLN A 4 -7.77 10.71 -14.18
CA GLN A 4 -6.99 10.98 -13.09
C GLN A 4 -6.67 9.79 -12.31
N GLN A 5 -7.09 8.65 -12.72
CA GLN A 5 -6.79 7.45 -12.00
C GLN A 5 -5.78 6.60 -12.69
N THR A 6 -4.90 7.22 -13.49
CA THR A 6 -3.88 6.48 -14.16
C THR A 6 -2.56 6.63 -13.42
N GLU A 7 -2.55 6.39 -12.13
CA GLU A 7 -1.30 6.44 -11.38
C GLU A 7 -0.44 5.24 -11.73
N GLU A 8 0.80 5.50 -12.05
CA GLU A 8 1.73 4.45 -12.42
C GLU A 8 2.07 3.55 -11.22
N TYR A 9 2.10 4.13 -10.03
CA TYR A 9 2.43 3.41 -8.81
C TYR A 9 1.40 3.64 -7.73
N ILE A 10 1.14 2.59 -6.95
CA ILE A 10 0.31 2.68 -5.75
C ILE A 10 1.10 2.05 -4.62
N TYR A 11 0.64 2.24 -3.39
CA TYR A 11 1.42 1.91 -2.20
C TYR A 11 0.64 1.09 -1.21
N LYS A 12 1.33 0.15 -0.55
CA LYS A 12 0.73 -0.69 0.49
C LYS A 12 1.63 -0.70 1.71
N ILE A 13 1.05 -0.50 2.88
CA ILE A 13 1.78 -0.64 4.14
C ILE A 13 1.43 -2.03 4.69
N CYS A 14 2.45 -2.80 5.03
CA CYS A 14 2.23 -4.12 5.61
C CYS A 14 3.29 -4.40 6.66
N SER A 15 3.04 -5.39 7.51
CA SER A 15 4.04 -5.79 8.49
C SER A 15 5.12 -6.61 7.84
N ILE A 16 6.31 -6.61 8.45
CA ILE A 16 7.40 -7.45 8.00
C ILE A 16 6.96 -8.92 8.03
N LYS A 17 6.17 -9.31 9.03
CA LYS A 17 5.66 -10.67 9.16
C LYS A 17 4.81 -11.06 7.95
N ASN A 18 3.89 -10.19 7.55
CA ASN A 18 3.02 -10.50 6.41
C ASN A 18 3.79 -10.52 5.10
N TRP A 19 4.82 -9.68 4.99
CA TRP A 19 5.68 -9.68 3.81
C TRP A 19 6.45 -10.99 3.70
N LYS A 20 6.95 -11.52 4.83
CA LYS A 20 7.65 -12.81 4.80
C LYS A 20 6.73 -13.93 4.33
N THR A 21 5.48 -13.91 4.78
CA THR A 21 4.51 -14.90 4.32
C THR A 21 4.29 -14.81 2.82
N ALA A 22 4.15 -13.58 2.30
CA ALA A 22 3.96 -13.38 0.87
C ALA A 22 5.15 -13.92 0.08
N LYS A 23 6.37 -13.73 0.58
CA LYS A 23 7.56 -14.22 -0.11
C LYS A 23 7.60 -15.74 -0.17
N GLN A 24 7.04 -16.40 0.83
CA GLN A 24 6.99 -17.87 0.84
C GLN A 24 6.03 -18.42 -0.20
N THR A 25 4.93 -17.72 -0.44
CA THR A 25 3.91 -18.20 -1.38
C THR A 25 4.09 -17.64 -2.79
N GLY A 26 4.85 -16.55 -2.95
CA GLY A 26 5.05 -15.94 -4.26
C GLY A 26 4.01 -14.93 -4.64
N VAL A 27 2.97 -14.74 -3.82
CA VAL A 27 1.92 -13.76 -4.08
C VAL A 27 1.54 -13.07 -2.77
N PHE A 28 1.04 -11.85 -2.89
CA PHE A 28 0.53 -11.12 -1.73
C PHE A 28 -0.99 -11.16 -1.82
N LYS A 29 -1.61 -11.80 -0.84
CA LYS A 29 -3.07 -11.99 -0.86
C LYS A 29 -3.83 -10.99 0.00
N GLY A 30 -3.11 -10.10 0.68
CA GLY A 30 -3.72 -9.20 1.64
C GLY A 30 -3.77 -9.82 3.03
N PHE A 31 -4.21 -9.05 3.99
CA PHE A 31 -4.35 -9.52 5.36
C PHE A 31 -5.29 -8.57 6.08
N GLY A 32 -5.78 -9.00 7.25
CA GLY A 32 -6.68 -8.17 8.04
C GLY A 32 -7.92 -7.75 7.27
N ILE A 33 -8.12 -6.43 7.17
CA ILE A 33 -9.31 -5.89 6.54
C ILE A 33 -9.39 -6.26 5.06
N ASP A 34 -8.25 -6.50 4.39
CA ASP A 34 -8.26 -6.94 2.99
C ASP A 34 -9.05 -8.24 2.84
N LEU A 35 -8.83 -9.17 3.76
CA LEU A 35 -9.50 -10.47 3.69
C LEU A 35 -10.98 -10.35 4.04
N ILE A 36 -11.33 -9.43 4.93
CA ILE A 36 -12.71 -9.21 5.31
C ILE A 36 -13.48 -8.55 4.17
N ASP A 37 -12.87 -7.56 3.52
CA ASP A 37 -13.54 -6.81 2.46
C ASP A 37 -13.47 -7.49 1.09
N GLY A 38 -12.59 -8.46 0.93
CA GLY A 38 -12.49 -9.19 -0.33
C GLY A 38 -11.65 -8.53 -1.40
N TYR A 39 -10.81 -7.55 -1.04
CA TYR A 39 -9.90 -6.92 -1.98
C TYR A 39 -8.74 -6.31 -1.22
N ILE A 40 -7.61 -6.11 -1.91
CA ILE A 40 -6.42 -5.52 -1.29
C ILE A 40 -6.55 -4.00 -1.35
N HIS A 41 -6.36 -3.35 -0.20
CA HIS A 41 -6.44 -1.89 -0.09
C HIS A 41 -5.07 -1.29 -0.31
N PHE A 42 -5.00 -0.27 -1.17
CA PHE A 42 -3.77 0.48 -1.40
C PHE A 42 -4.03 1.97 -1.19
N SER A 43 -2.98 2.75 -1.25
CA SER A 43 -3.06 4.21 -1.21
C SER A 43 -2.30 4.77 -2.40
N SER A 44 -2.73 5.94 -2.88
CA SER A 44 -1.96 6.68 -3.86
C SER A 44 -0.76 7.32 -3.16
N LYS A 45 0.13 7.91 -3.93
CA LYS A 45 1.27 8.64 -3.41
C LYS A 45 0.85 9.72 -2.42
N ASP A 46 -0.24 10.43 -2.73
CA ASP A 46 -0.71 11.53 -1.90
C ASP A 46 -1.47 11.07 -0.66
N GLN A 47 -1.89 9.81 -0.62
CA GLN A 47 -2.72 9.29 0.46
C GLN A 47 -1.95 8.48 1.50
N VAL A 48 -0.80 7.92 1.12
CA VAL A 48 -0.19 6.87 1.94
C VAL A 48 0.31 7.38 3.29
N LYS A 49 0.82 8.60 3.36
CA LYS A 49 1.29 9.14 4.63
C LYS A 49 0.14 9.31 5.62
N GLU A 50 -1.00 9.75 5.14
CA GLU A 50 -2.16 9.87 6.02
C GLU A 50 -2.71 8.50 6.41
N THR A 51 -2.67 7.54 5.51
CA THR A 51 -3.07 6.17 5.82
C THR A 51 -2.22 5.63 6.98
N ALA A 52 -0.90 5.87 6.94
CA ALA A 52 -0.02 5.46 8.02
C ALA A 52 -0.39 6.15 9.33
N ARG A 53 -0.66 7.44 9.27
CA ARG A 53 -0.99 8.20 10.46
C ARG A 53 -2.30 7.73 11.11
N LEU A 54 -3.29 7.42 10.28
CA LEU A 54 -4.61 7.04 10.79
C LEU A 54 -4.68 5.59 11.27
N HIS A 55 -3.99 4.69 10.57
CA HIS A 55 -4.18 3.26 10.83
C HIS A 55 -2.97 2.54 11.40
N PHE A 56 -1.79 3.15 11.36
CA PHE A 56 -0.56 2.49 11.80
C PHE A 56 0.27 3.34 12.75
N ASN A 57 -0.32 4.37 13.33
CA ASN A 57 0.42 5.34 14.13
C ASN A 57 1.23 4.64 15.24
N GLY A 58 2.52 4.87 15.26
CA GLY A 58 3.40 4.31 16.29
C GLY A 58 3.76 2.85 16.10
N GLU A 59 3.25 2.17 15.08
CA GLU A 59 3.55 0.76 14.88
C GLU A 59 4.94 0.56 14.29
N LYS A 60 5.63 -0.46 14.77
CA LYS A 60 6.97 -0.80 14.31
C LYS A 60 6.92 -1.97 13.34
N GLU A 61 8.06 -2.23 12.71
CA GLU A 61 8.22 -3.39 11.83
C GLU A 61 7.24 -3.38 10.67
N LEU A 62 7.12 -2.22 10.06
CA LEU A 62 6.27 -2.03 8.88
C LEU A 62 7.13 -1.79 7.65
N LEU A 63 6.57 -2.18 6.51
CA LEU A 63 7.17 -1.97 5.20
C LEU A 63 6.24 -1.16 4.32
N LEU A 64 6.82 -0.36 3.45
CA LEU A 64 6.08 0.33 2.40
C LEU A 64 6.40 -0.37 1.09
N LEU A 65 5.38 -0.93 0.46
CA LEU A 65 5.51 -1.59 -0.83
C LEU A 65 5.11 -0.61 -1.92
N LYS A 66 5.98 -0.43 -2.91
CA LYS A 66 5.66 0.38 -4.08
C LYS A 66 5.30 -0.58 -5.21
N VAL A 67 4.11 -0.42 -5.77
CA VAL A 67 3.54 -1.38 -6.70
C VAL A 67 3.27 -0.71 -8.03
N GLU A 68 3.71 -1.35 -9.12
CA GLU A 68 3.46 -0.85 -10.46
C GLU A 68 2.10 -1.33 -10.93
N THR A 69 1.31 -0.42 -11.52
CA THR A 69 -0.09 -0.72 -11.83
C THR A 69 -0.33 -1.24 -13.25
N LYS A 70 0.64 -1.14 -14.14
CA LYS A 70 0.37 -1.37 -15.57
C LYS A 70 -0.13 -2.77 -15.90
N ASN A 71 0.22 -3.77 -15.10
CA ASN A 71 -0.24 -5.13 -15.34
C ASN A 71 -1.36 -5.56 -14.40
N LEU A 72 -1.95 -4.62 -13.68
CA LEU A 72 -2.98 -4.90 -12.69
C LEU A 72 -4.27 -4.18 -13.06
N GLU A 73 -5.39 -4.80 -12.67
CA GLU A 73 -6.67 -4.19 -12.87
C GLU A 73 -7.05 -3.48 -11.59
N ILE A 74 -6.67 -2.25 -11.43
CA ILE A 74 -6.93 -1.48 -10.22
C ILE A 74 -8.26 -0.78 -10.34
N LYS A 75 -9.08 -0.92 -9.30
CA LYS A 75 -10.36 -0.20 -9.24
C LYS A 75 -10.23 0.93 -8.23
N TRP A 76 -10.56 2.13 -8.68
CA TRP A 76 -10.51 3.31 -7.80
C TRP A 76 -11.91 3.52 -7.26
N GLU A 77 -12.07 3.34 -5.96
CA GLU A 77 -13.37 3.34 -5.31
C GLU A 77 -13.39 4.29 -4.12
N LYS A 78 -14.55 4.86 -3.84
CA LYS A 78 -14.67 5.80 -2.73
C LYS A 78 -14.45 5.11 -1.39
N SER A 79 -13.74 5.77 -0.52
CA SER A 79 -13.49 5.29 0.82
C SER A 79 -13.39 6.50 1.74
N ARG A 80 -12.33 6.63 2.52
CA ARG A 80 -12.17 7.68 3.51
C ARG A 80 -12.43 9.08 2.91
N LYS A 81 -13.34 9.84 3.50
CA LYS A 81 -13.66 11.23 3.09
C LYS A 81 -14.08 11.32 1.62
N ASP A 82 -14.74 10.28 1.12
CA ASP A 82 -15.19 10.23 -0.26
C ASP A 82 -14.05 10.32 -1.29
N GLN A 83 -12.82 10.12 -0.87
CA GLN A 83 -11.69 10.06 -1.79
C GLN A 83 -11.65 8.69 -2.46
N LEU A 84 -11.16 8.65 -3.68
CA LEU A 84 -10.97 7.39 -4.40
C LEU A 84 -9.65 6.76 -3.96
N PHE A 85 -9.73 5.49 -3.57
CA PHE A 85 -8.55 4.72 -3.20
C PHE A 85 -8.40 3.54 -4.16
N PRO A 86 -7.16 3.13 -4.45
CA PRO A 86 -6.95 2.00 -5.38
C PRO A 86 -7.15 0.67 -4.67
N HIS A 87 -7.95 -0.19 -5.28
CA HIS A 87 -8.25 -1.51 -4.75
C HIS A 87 -7.93 -2.58 -5.80
N LEU A 88 -7.44 -3.74 -5.35
CA LEU A 88 -7.16 -4.86 -6.24
C LEU A 88 -7.99 -6.05 -5.78
N TYR A 89 -8.86 -6.54 -6.66
CA TYR A 89 -9.74 -7.67 -6.36
C TYR A 89 -9.12 -8.99 -6.82
N ASP A 90 -7.80 -9.13 -6.65
CA ASP A 90 -7.07 -10.31 -7.05
C ASP A 90 -5.82 -10.41 -6.18
N GLU A 91 -5.09 -11.50 -6.31
CA GLU A 91 -3.81 -11.62 -5.63
C GLU A 91 -2.80 -10.71 -6.31
N LEU A 92 -1.87 -10.16 -5.52
CA LEU A 92 -0.84 -9.30 -6.06
C LEU A 92 0.41 -10.13 -6.33
N PRO A 93 0.80 -10.30 -7.61
CA PRO A 93 2.05 -10.99 -7.89
C PRO A 93 3.22 -10.17 -7.34
N LEU A 94 4.19 -10.83 -6.72
CA LEU A 94 5.34 -10.11 -6.15
C LEU A 94 6.15 -9.41 -7.23
N SER A 95 6.06 -9.88 -8.49
CA SER A 95 6.78 -9.23 -9.59
C SER A 95 6.32 -7.80 -9.85
N GLU A 96 5.13 -7.42 -9.38
CA GLU A 96 4.62 -6.07 -9.57
C GLU A 96 5.08 -5.13 -8.45
N ILE A 97 5.74 -5.65 -7.42
CA ILE A 97 6.28 -4.83 -6.33
C ILE A 97 7.68 -4.41 -6.72
N VAL A 98 7.84 -3.12 -6.98
CA VAL A 98 9.12 -2.60 -7.51
C VAL A 98 10.04 -2.06 -6.43
N SER A 99 9.56 -1.89 -5.21
CA SER A 99 10.39 -1.40 -4.12
C SER A 99 9.79 -1.79 -2.78
N VAL A 100 10.63 -2.13 -1.83
CA VAL A 100 10.25 -2.44 -0.46
C VAL A 100 11.08 -1.53 0.44
N PHE A 101 10.43 -0.71 1.24
CA PHE A 101 11.11 0.27 2.09
C PHE A 101 10.67 0.10 3.53
N GLU A 102 11.60 -0.03 4.43
CA GLU A 102 11.26 -0.18 5.85
C GLU A 102 10.85 1.17 6.45
N LEU A 103 9.67 1.22 7.08
CA LEU A 103 9.17 2.44 7.70
C LEU A 103 9.60 2.48 9.16
N LYS A 104 10.71 3.16 9.43
CA LYS A 104 11.19 3.31 10.79
C LYS A 104 10.50 4.50 11.43
N LEU A 105 10.52 4.54 12.77
CA LEU A 105 9.91 5.62 13.51
C LEU A 105 10.96 6.66 13.89
N ASP A 106 10.58 7.94 13.88
CA ASP A 106 11.43 9.00 14.39
C ASP A 106 11.24 9.11 15.91
N GLU A 107 11.88 10.12 16.52
CA GLU A 107 11.83 10.29 17.96
C GLU A 107 10.44 10.63 18.50
N ASN A 108 9.52 11.03 17.60
CA ASN A 108 8.14 11.35 17.97
C ASN A 108 7.19 10.22 17.62
N ASN A 109 7.72 9.03 17.33
CA ASN A 109 6.93 7.86 16.93
C ASN A 109 6.15 8.07 15.64
N LYS A 110 6.69 8.89 14.74
CA LYS A 110 6.11 9.09 13.40
C LYS A 110 6.93 8.33 12.38
N HIS A 111 6.28 7.77 11.38
CA HIS A 111 6.98 6.98 10.38
C HIS A 111 7.81 7.87 9.45
N LEU A 112 9.01 7.38 9.13
CA LEU A 112 9.92 8.05 8.20
C LEU A 112 9.72 7.45 6.81
N PHE A 113 9.31 8.27 5.87
CA PHE A 113 9.00 7.82 4.51
C PHE A 113 10.16 8.09 3.56
N PRO A 114 10.26 7.30 2.46
CA PRO A 114 11.33 7.54 1.49
C PRO A 114 11.09 8.85 0.75
N SER A 115 12.19 9.47 0.33
CA SER A 115 12.12 10.78 -0.33
C SER A 115 11.35 10.75 -1.65
N TYR A 116 11.26 9.59 -2.31
CA TYR A 116 10.54 9.54 -3.58
C TYR A 116 9.05 9.86 -3.43
N LEU A 117 8.50 9.79 -2.22
CA LEU A 117 7.12 10.18 -2.01
C LEU A 117 6.93 11.69 -2.08
N ASP A 118 8.01 12.45 -2.00
CA ASP A 118 7.94 13.90 -2.02
C ASP A 118 8.24 14.48 -3.41
N ASP A 119 8.49 13.63 -4.38
CA ASP A 119 8.83 14.07 -5.74
C ASP A 119 7.61 14.49 -6.57
#